data_a39f3eba23cb7127585704cbde77487d
#
_entry.id   a39f3eba23cb7127585704cbde77487d
#
_cell.length_a   1.000
_cell.length_b   1.000
_cell.length_c   1.000
_cell.angle_alpha   90.00
_cell.angle_beta   90.00
_cell.angle_gamma   90.00
#
_symmetry.space_group_name_H-M   'P 1'
#
loop_
_entity.id
_entity.type
_entity.pdbx_description
1 polymer ?
#
loop_
_entity_poly.entity_id
_entity_poly.type
_entity_poly.pdbx_seq_one_letter_code
_entity_poly.pdbx_strand_id
1 'polypeptide(L)'
;MKHSILLMVFLTTISFSQAQKTFYGTIDYQFTVEGEGAEMLGFMMPEKMVVQYGKKGMKMYFEGGAMSTMMGKIVLNGKKNQIFQVKDEELTAYLMGPEDLEGSQVTLPDEVIKEDEVIEISGRSCQKYKTIKYTEDGGESVQYIWSTEELKAPEVSTPELRAVAGMNLGANGVPGFPMKSVTFDATTGLTITLLATNLDFTKLSNKEFDLPKGYAVEEFQMTTDE
;
A
#
# COMPACT_ATOMS: atom_id res chain seq x y z
N MET A 1 18.18 -62.85 -28.73
CA MET A 1 18.67 -61.59 -28.13
C MET A 1 17.59 -60.53 -28.32
N LYS A 2 16.88 -60.19 -27.23
CA LYS A 2 15.79 -59.21 -27.25
C LYS A 2 16.34 -57.88 -26.68
N HIS A 3 16.43 -56.85 -27.51
CA HIS A 3 16.87 -55.53 -27.09
C HIS A 3 15.65 -54.75 -26.59
N SER A 4 15.57 -54.53 -25.26
CA SER A 4 14.59 -53.66 -24.65
C SER A 4 15.14 -52.23 -24.72
N ILE A 5 14.50 -51.38 -25.53
CA ILE A 5 14.79 -49.95 -25.59
C ILE A 5 13.96 -49.30 -24.46
N LEU A 6 14.66 -48.86 -23.42
CA LEU A 6 14.09 -48.07 -22.31
C LEU A 6 13.96 -46.62 -22.77
N LEU A 7 12.72 -46.23 -23.13
CA LEU A 7 12.39 -44.83 -23.49
C LEU A 7 12.29 -43.99 -22.22
N MET A 8 13.34 -43.27 -21.89
CA MET A 8 13.38 -42.33 -20.74
C MET A 8 12.68 -41.02 -21.13
N VAL A 9 11.41 -40.90 -20.77
CA VAL A 9 10.64 -39.64 -20.95
C VAL A 9 11.15 -38.62 -19.93
N PHE A 10 11.98 -37.68 -20.35
CA PHE A 10 12.31 -36.49 -19.56
C PHE A 10 11.11 -35.57 -19.53
N LEU A 11 10.32 -35.58 -18.45
CA LEU A 11 9.35 -34.52 -18.12
C LEU A 11 10.15 -33.29 -17.72
N THR A 12 10.47 -32.44 -18.68
CA THR A 12 10.93 -31.07 -18.38
C THR A 12 9.75 -30.29 -17.83
N THR A 13 9.71 -30.12 -16.52
CA THR A 13 8.82 -29.14 -15.87
C THR A 13 9.27 -27.74 -16.28
N ILE A 14 8.62 -27.18 -17.29
CA ILE A 14 8.81 -25.78 -17.67
C ILE A 14 8.21 -24.95 -16.56
N SER A 15 9.03 -24.53 -15.60
CA SER A 15 8.66 -23.50 -14.63
C SER A 15 8.50 -22.20 -15.42
N PHE A 16 7.26 -21.84 -15.74
CA PHE A 16 6.96 -20.51 -16.23
C PHE A 16 7.22 -19.52 -15.08
N SER A 17 8.43 -18.97 -15.04
CA SER A 17 8.69 -17.76 -14.29
C SER A 17 7.85 -16.65 -14.95
N GLN A 18 6.64 -16.41 -14.42
CA GLN A 18 5.86 -15.26 -14.85
C GLN A 18 6.63 -14.01 -14.42
N ALA A 19 7.14 -13.27 -15.40
CA ALA A 19 7.79 -12.01 -15.14
C ALA A 19 6.80 -11.08 -14.42
N GLN A 20 7.15 -10.64 -13.22
CA GLN A 20 6.36 -9.74 -12.40
C GLN A 20 6.02 -8.46 -13.17
N LYS A 21 4.72 -8.17 -13.33
CA LYS A 21 4.25 -7.01 -14.09
C LYS A 21 4.14 -5.79 -13.18
N THR A 22 4.73 -4.66 -13.57
CA THR A 22 4.52 -3.40 -12.85
C THR A 22 3.05 -2.97 -13.00
N PHE A 23 2.41 -2.72 -11.87
CA PHE A 23 1.03 -2.26 -11.81
C PHE A 23 0.96 -0.76 -12.12
N TYR A 24 0.20 -0.39 -13.12
CA TYR A 24 -0.20 0.99 -13.42
C TYR A 24 -1.71 0.99 -13.55
N GLY A 25 -2.36 1.91 -12.84
CA GLY A 25 -3.82 1.96 -12.80
C GLY A 25 -4.35 2.40 -11.43
N THR A 26 -5.56 2.00 -11.12
CA THR A 26 -6.23 2.30 -9.84
C THR A 26 -6.49 1.03 -9.07
N ILE A 27 -6.24 1.05 -7.77
CA ILE A 27 -6.62 -0.01 -6.85
C ILE A 27 -7.45 0.58 -5.71
N ASP A 28 -8.55 -0.10 -5.40
CA ASP A 28 -9.43 0.23 -4.29
C ASP A 28 -9.19 -0.77 -3.16
N TYR A 29 -8.90 -0.26 -1.97
CA TYR A 29 -8.83 -1.05 -0.74
C TYR A 29 -10.00 -0.70 0.18
N GLN A 30 -10.78 -1.69 0.54
CA GLN A 30 -11.81 -1.55 1.56
C GLN A 30 -11.18 -1.58 2.95
N PHE A 31 -11.59 -0.64 3.80
CA PHE A 31 -11.28 -0.64 5.23
C PHE A 31 -12.34 -1.42 6.00
N THR A 32 -11.88 -2.20 6.98
CA THR A 32 -12.74 -2.80 7.99
C THR A 32 -12.04 -2.66 9.34
N VAL A 33 -12.78 -2.21 10.35
CA VAL A 33 -12.30 -2.11 11.74
C VAL A 33 -13.21 -2.98 12.59
N GLU A 34 -12.60 -3.90 13.33
CA GLU A 34 -13.29 -4.84 14.23
C GLU A 34 -12.67 -4.78 15.63
N GLY A 35 -13.47 -5.06 16.64
CA GLY A 35 -13.03 -5.07 18.05
C GLY A 35 -13.92 -4.18 18.91
N GLU A 36 -13.58 -4.14 20.20
CA GLU A 36 -14.34 -3.33 21.17
C GLU A 36 -14.11 -1.84 20.88
N GLY A 37 -15.20 -1.08 20.71
CA GLY A 37 -15.14 0.35 20.35
C GLY A 37 -15.03 0.63 18.85
N ALA A 38 -15.02 -0.38 17.97
CA ALA A 38 -15.01 -0.17 16.51
C ALA A 38 -16.18 0.67 16.02
N GLU A 39 -17.36 0.56 16.64
CA GLU A 39 -18.54 1.36 16.31
C GLU A 39 -18.31 2.87 16.54
N MET A 40 -17.58 3.23 17.59
CA MET A 40 -17.26 4.65 17.88
C MET A 40 -16.30 5.23 16.83
N LEU A 41 -15.43 4.40 16.27
CA LEU A 41 -14.49 4.82 15.23
C LEU A 41 -15.11 4.76 13.83
N GLY A 42 -16.21 4.03 13.66
CA GLY A 42 -16.82 3.77 12.36
C GLY A 42 -17.17 5.02 11.56
N PHE A 43 -17.58 6.13 12.25
CA PHE A 43 -17.85 7.38 11.55
C PHE A 43 -16.58 8.17 11.19
N MET A 44 -15.47 7.92 11.91
CA MET A 44 -14.17 8.58 11.69
C MET A 44 -13.37 7.87 10.59
N MET A 45 -13.40 6.55 10.62
CA MET A 45 -12.59 5.72 9.72
C MET A 45 -13.14 5.77 8.29
N PRO A 46 -12.25 5.80 7.28
CA PRO A 46 -12.68 5.73 5.89
C PRO A 46 -13.26 4.35 5.57
N GLU A 47 -14.18 4.33 4.63
CA GLU A 47 -14.72 3.07 4.08
C GLU A 47 -13.76 2.45 3.06
N LYS A 48 -13.07 3.33 2.32
CA LYS A 48 -12.21 2.92 1.22
C LYS A 48 -10.99 3.83 1.09
N MET A 49 -9.86 3.22 0.73
CA MET A 49 -8.67 3.89 0.26
C MET A 49 -8.49 3.62 -1.24
N VAL A 50 -8.30 4.66 -2.02
CA VAL A 50 -8.02 4.59 -3.45
C VAL A 50 -6.57 4.96 -3.70
N VAL A 51 -5.83 4.09 -4.38
CA VAL A 51 -4.45 4.36 -4.78
C VAL A 51 -4.33 4.29 -6.30
N GLN A 52 -3.82 5.35 -6.88
CA GLN A 52 -3.62 5.51 -8.31
C GLN A 52 -2.14 5.53 -8.63
N TYR A 53 -1.69 4.57 -9.45
CA TYR A 53 -0.30 4.44 -9.86
C TYR A 53 -0.11 4.84 -11.31
N GLY A 54 0.69 5.87 -11.54
CA GLY A 54 1.16 6.29 -12.86
C GLY A 54 2.62 5.94 -13.07
N LYS A 55 3.12 6.18 -14.29
CA LYS A 55 4.55 5.99 -14.59
C LYS A 55 5.47 6.97 -13.86
N LYS A 56 4.95 8.13 -13.51
CA LYS A 56 5.72 9.24 -12.92
C LYS A 56 5.00 9.91 -11.77
N GLY A 57 4.13 9.20 -11.10
CA GLY A 57 3.40 9.73 -9.96
C GLY A 57 2.48 8.72 -9.33
N MET A 58 2.02 9.07 -8.15
CA MET A 58 1.05 8.33 -7.38
C MET A 58 0.06 9.31 -6.75
N LYS A 59 -1.17 8.91 -6.61
CA LYS A 59 -2.16 9.65 -5.85
C LYS A 59 -2.90 8.68 -4.95
N MET A 60 -3.09 9.08 -3.70
CA MET A 60 -3.83 8.32 -2.71
C MET A 60 -4.85 9.23 -2.05
N TYR A 61 -6.02 8.70 -1.79
CA TYR A 61 -7.06 9.38 -1.03
C TYR A 61 -8.02 8.38 -0.38
N PHE A 62 -8.75 8.87 0.59
CA PHE A 62 -9.75 8.10 1.29
C PHE A 62 -11.15 8.54 0.87
N GLU A 63 -12.10 7.61 0.91
CA GLU A 63 -13.53 7.86 0.69
C GLU A 63 -14.32 7.36 1.91
N GLY A 64 -15.36 8.10 2.29
CA GLY A 64 -16.14 7.84 3.51
C GLY A 64 -15.42 8.28 4.79
N GLY A 65 -16.19 8.42 5.87
CA GLY A 65 -15.69 8.82 7.17
C GLY A 65 -15.11 10.24 7.25
N ALA A 66 -15.00 10.78 8.45
CA ALA A 66 -14.48 12.14 8.66
C ALA A 66 -12.98 12.25 8.30
N MET A 67 -12.23 11.17 8.44
CA MET A 67 -10.80 11.13 8.11
C MET A 67 -10.53 11.47 6.64
N SER A 68 -11.43 11.12 5.72
CA SER A 68 -11.28 11.42 4.29
C SER A 68 -11.14 12.93 4.02
N THR A 69 -11.93 13.74 4.68
CA THR A 69 -11.87 15.22 4.58
C THR A 69 -10.62 15.75 5.28
N MET A 70 -10.30 15.22 6.46
CA MET A 70 -9.13 15.67 7.23
C MET A 70 -7.81 15.41 6.51
N MET A 71 -7.65 14.25 5.91
CA MET A 71 -6.40 13.87 5.22
C MET A 71 -6.28 14.48 3.82
N GLY A 72 -7.41 14.73 3.14
CA GLY A 72 -7.37 15.16 1.75
C GLY A 72 -6.75 14.10 0.82
N LYS A 73 -6.10 14.57 -0.24
CA LYS A 73 -5.42 13.69 -1.22
C LYS A 73 -3.91 13.85 -1.10
N ILE A 74 -3.19 12.76 -1.02
CA ILE A 74 -1.73 12.78 -1.15
C ILE A 74 -1.39 12.58 -2.62
N VAL A 75 -0.71 13.53 -3.21
CA VAL A 75 -0.29 13.53 -4.61
C VAL A 75 1.23 13.57 -4.67
N LEU A 76 1.78 12.52 -5.25
CA LEU A 76 3.20 12.39 -5.49
C LEU A 76 3.47 12.67 -6.97
N ASN A 77 4.18 13.74 -7.24
CA ASN A 77 4.68 14.07 -8.58
C ASN A 77 6.14 13.68 -8.70
N GLY A 78 6.40 12.44 -9.11
CA GLY A 78 7.77 11.93 -9.26
C GLY A 78 8.57 12.60 -10.39
N LYS A 79 7.91 13.31 -11.32
CA LYS A 79 8.59 14.11 -12.33
C LYS A 79 9.24 15.37 -11.73
N LYS A 80 8.60 15.96 -10.74
CA LYS A 80 9.06 17.17 -10.04
C LYS A 80 9.72 16.84 -8.70
N ASN A 81 9.66 15.60 -8.28
CA ASN A 81 10.09 15.13 -6.96
C ASN A 81 9.39 15.91 -5.83
N GLN A 82 8.07 16.00 -5.90
CA GLN A 82 7.26 16.76 -4.96
C GLN A 82 6.13 15.88 -4.42
N ILE A 83 5.82 16.08 -3.16
CA ILE A 83 4.67 15.47 -2.47
C ILE A 83 3.77 16.59 -1.99
N PHE A 84 2.49 16.45 -2.22
CA PHE A 84 1.49 17.42 -1.80
C PHE A 84 0.38 16.73 -1.03
N GLN A 85 -0.06 17.35 0.05
CA GLN A 85 -1.37 17.12 0.61
C GLN A 85 -2.34 18.12 -0.04
N VAL A 86 -3.33 17.65 -0.76
CA VAL A 86 -4.27 18.47 -1.51
C VAL A 86 -5.60 18.50 -0.79
N LYS A 87 -6.05 19.70 -0.43
CA LYS A 87 -7.35 20.00 0.18
C LYS A 87 -8.25 20.65 -0.86
N ASP A 88 -9.14 19.88 -1.47
CA ASP A 88 -10.00 20.37 -2.56
C ASP A 88 -10.98 21.44 -2.10
N GLU A 89 -11.52 21.32 -0.88
CA GLU A 89 -12.46 22.28 -0.32
C GLU A 89 -11.81 23.66 -0.07
N GLU A 90 -10.52 23.67 0.25
CA GLU A 90 -9.74 24.88 0.52
C GLU A 90 -9.07 25.42 -0.74
N LEU A 91 -9.10 24.68 -1.86
CA LEU A 91 -8.32 24.93 -3.08
C LEU A 91 -6.84 25.15 -2.76
N THR A 92 -6.32 24.40 -1.79
CA THR A 92 -4.94 24.53 -1.30
C THR A 92 -4.21 23.19 -1.41
N ALA A 93 -2.93 23.27 -1.74
CA ALA A 93 -2.01 22.16 -1.76
C ALA A 93 -0.82 22.49 -0.86
N TYR A 94 -0.63 21.69 0.17
CA TYR A 94 0.48 21.82 1.10
C TYR A 94 1.66 21.00 0.58
N LEU A 95 2.76 21.66 0.29
CA LEU A 95 4.01 21.00 -0.11
C LEU A 95 4.62 20.34 1.14
N MET A 96 4.78 19.04 1.10
CA MET A 96 5.38 18.25 2.19
C MET A 96 6.89 18.12 1.97
N GLY A 97 7.66 18.50 2.97
CA GLY A 97 9.10 18.27 3.05
C GLY A 97 9.48 16.89 3.61
N PRO A 98 10.75 16.53 3.59
CA PRO A 98 11.23 15.29 4.23
C PRO A 98 10.91 15.25 5.73
N GLU A 99 10.95 16.39 6.41
CA GLU A 99 10.65 16.55 7.84
C GLU A 99 9.20 16.22 8.17
N ASP A 100 8.27 16.55 7.29
CA ASP A 100 6.85 16.24 7.47
C ASP A 100 6.56 14.74 7.34
N LEU A 101 7.51 14.00 6.79
CA LEU A 101 7.44 12.56 6.56
C LEU A 101 8.25 11.76 7.59
N GLU A 102 8.96 12.41 8.51
CA GLU A 102 9.81 11.70 9.50
C GLU A 102 9.02 10.73 10.37
N GLY A 103 7.80 11.10 10.79
CA GLY A 103 6.89 10.20 11.52
C GLY A 103 6.28 9.09 10.66
N SER A 104 6.39 9.21 9.34
CA SER A 104 5.89 8.28 8.34
C SER A 104 6.98 7.38 7.78
N GLN A 105 8.19 7.40 8.36
CA GLN A 105 9.29 6.59 7.86
C GLN A 105 8.88 5.11 7.86
N VAL A 106 9.03 4.54 6.68
CA VAL A 106 8.83 3.13 6.46
C VAL A 106 9.87 2.38 7.31
N THR A 107 9.46 1.96 8.49
CA THR A 107 10.28 1.05 9.27
C THR A 107 10.10 -0.35 8.71
N LEU A 108 11.21 -0.97 8.30
CA LEU A 108 11.20 -2.38 7.93
C LEU A 108 10.79 -3.22 9.15
N PRO A 109 10.04 -4.29 8.96
CA PRO A 109 9.84 -5.26 10.02
C PRO A 109 11.19 -5.92 10.38
N ASP A 110 11.32 -6.34 11.62
CA ASP A 110 12.50 -7.07 12.07
C ASP A 110 12.50 -8.50 11.54
N GLU A 111 11.29 -9.07 11.36
CA GLU A 111 11.11 -10.40 10.78
C GLU A 111 10.00 -10.40 9.72
N VAL A 112 10.23 -11.17 8.64
CA VAL A 112 9.23 -11.49 7.62
C VAL A 112 9.18 -13.01 7.47
N ILE A 113 8.06 -13.60 7.85
CA ILE A 113 7.85 -15.05 7.87
C ILE A 113 6.81 -15.39 6.79
N LYS A 114 7.21 -16.23 5.84
CA LYS A 114 6.28 -16.78 4.86
C LYS A 114 5.46 -17.88 5.53
N GLU A 115 4.13 -17.80 5.45
CA GLU A 115 3.20 -18.82 5.95
C GLU A 115 2.73 -19.75 4.81
N ASP A 116 2.13 -20.90 5.14
CA ASP A 116 1.68 -21.87 4.13
C ASP A 116 0.35 -21.47 3.45
N GLU A 117 -0.31 -20.42 3.95
CA GLU A 117 -1.60 -19.97 3.47
C GLU A 117 -1.47 -19.20 2.15
N VAL A 118 -2.21 -19.65 1.15
CA VAL A 118 -2.39 -18.96 -0.14
C VAL A 118 -3.88 -18.80 -0.39
N ILE A 119 -4.33 -17.58 -0.69
CA ILE A 119 -5.73 -17.28 -1.03
C ILE A 119 -5.81 -16.51 -2.35
N GLU A 120 -6.98 -16.50 -2.96
CA GLU A 120 -7.25 -15.66 -4.12
C GLU A 120 -7.89 -14.34 -3.68
N ILE A 121 -7.33 -13.21 -4.14
CA ILE A 121 -7.86 -11.87 -3.93
C ILE A 121 -7.93 -11.15 -5.28
N SER A 122 -9.12 -10.70 -5.66
CA SER A 122 -9.35 -10.01 -6.94
C SER A 122 -8.74 -10.73 -8.15
N GLY A 123 -8.89 -12.07 -8.18
CA GLY A 123 -8.41 -12.94 -9.26
C GLY A 123 -6.89 -13.15 -9.27
N ARG A 124 -6.19 -12.90 -8.14
CA ARG A 124 -4.75 -13.08 -7.99
C ARG A 124 -4.45 -14.04 -6.86
N SER A 125 -3.49 -14.94 -7.11
CA SER A 125 -2.95 -15.80 -6.06
C SER A 125 -2.08 -14.98 -5.12
N CYS A 126 -2.40 -14.99 -3.82
CA CYS A 126 -1.76 -14.18 -2.80
C CYS A 126 -1.19 -15.05 -1.69
N GLN A 127 0.10 -14.98 -1.51
CA GLN A 127 0.84 -15.64 -0.45
C GLN A 127 0.75 -14.83 0.84
N LYS A 128 0.46 -15.49 1.97
CA LYS A 128 0.46 -14.87 3.30
C LYS A 128 1.86 -14.77 3.87
N TYR A 129 2.11 -13.63 4.49
CA TYR A 129 3.30 -13.34 5.28
C TYR A 129 2.90 -12.80 6.64
N LYS A 130 3.62 -13.20 7.67
CA LYS A 130 3.59 -12.57 9.00
C LYS A 130 4.80 -11.65 9.10
N THR A 131 4.58 -10.39 9.46
CA THR A 131 5.65 -9.46 9.79
C THR A 131 5.63 -9.17 11.27
N ILE A 132 6.81 -9.05 11.87
CA ILE A 132 6.98 -8.74 13.29
C ILE A 132 7.90 -7.54 13.38
N LYS A 133 7.52 -6.59 14.20
CA LYS A 133 8.36 -5.46 14.60
C LYS A 133 8.43 -5.42 16.12
N TYR A 134 9.64 -5.41 16.63
CA TYR A 134 9.88 -5.26 18.07
C TYR A 134 9.84 -3.77 18.43
N THR A 135 9.16 -3.47 19.52
CA THR A 135 9.07 -2.12 20.08
C THR A 135 10.15 -1.91 21.14
N GLU A 136 10.54 -0.66 21.39
CA GLU A 136 11.62 -0.32 22.33
C GLU A 136 11.32 -0.76 23.78
N ASP A 137 10.05 -0.87 24.13
CA ASP A 137 9.56 -1.37 25.43
C ASP A 137 9.49 -2.91 25.51
N GLY A 138 9.97 -3.61 24.49
CA GLY A 138 10.03 -5.08 24.43
C GLY A 138 8.72 -5.74 23.97
N GLY A 139 7.76 -4.97 23.48
CA GLY A 139 6.54 -5.48 22.85
C GLY A 139 6.77 -5.96 21.43
N GLU A 140 5.74 -6.57 20.85
CA GLU A 140 5.72 -7.01 19.46
C GLU A 140 4.50 -6.41 18.74
N SER A 141 4.73 -5.79 17.56
CA SER A 141 3.68 -5.43 16.61
C SER A 141 3.65 -6.48 15.52
N VAL A 142 2.52 -7.15 15.37
CA VAL A 142 2.33 -8.21 14.37
C VAL A 142 1.34 -7.75 13.31
N GLN A 143 1.72 -7.97 12.06
CA GLN A 143 0.84 -7.72 10.92
C GLN A 143 0.86 -8.93 10.00
N TYR A 144 -0.29 -9.25 9.42
CA TYR A 144 -0.41 -10.26 8.36
C TYR A 144 -0.65 -9.58 7.02
N ILE A 145 0.10 -10.00 6.01
CA ILE A 145 0.04 -9.43 4.67
C ILE A 145 -0.12 -10.55 3.65
N TRP A 146 -1.11 -10.43 2.77
CA TRP A 146 -1.25 -11.29 1.60
C TRP A 146 -0.81 -10.50 0.37
N SER A 147 0.22 -11.00 -0.29
CA SER A 147 0.79 -10.35 -1.47
C SER A 147 0.83 -11.27 -2.68
N THR A 148 0.69 -10.70 -3.87
CA THR A 148 0.83 -11.42 -5.14
C THR A 148 2.18 -11.11 -5.79
N GLU A 149 2.88 -12.15 -6.23
CA GLU A 149 4.13 -11.99 -7.00
C GLU A 149 3.88 -11.68 -8.49
N GLU A 150 2.63 -11.74 -8.95
CA GLU A 150 2.27 -11.39 -10.33
C GLU A 150 2.42 -9.89 -10.62
N LEU A 151 2.32 -9.07 -9.59
CA LEU A 151 2.39 -7.62 -9.68
C LEU A 151 3.53 -7.06 -8.82
N LYS A 152 4.02 -5.89 -9.22
CA LYS A 152 4.88 -5.04 -8.38
C LYS A 152 4.43 -3.59 -8.47
N ALA A 153 4.60 -2.85 -7.39
CA ALA A 153 4.41 -1.42 -7.40
C ALA A 153 5.44 -0.74 -8.33
N PRO A 154 5.10 0.41 -8.94
CA PRO A 154 6.08 1.21 -9.65
C PRO A 154 7.21 1.64 -8.72
N GLU A 155 8.43 1.66 -9.25
CA GLU A 155 9.56 2.22 -8.52
C GLU A 155 9.36 3.73 -8.36
N VAL A 156 9.43 4.20 -7.12
CA VAL A 156 9.43 5.62 -6.79
C VAL A 156 10.86 6.10 -6.60
N SER A 157 11.15 7.32 -7.04
CA SER A 157 12.52 7.77 -7.28
C SER A 157 13.29 8.17 -6.02
N THR A 158 12.62 8.44 -4.88
CA THR A 158 13.29 8.84 -3.64
C THR A 158 12.86 8.00 -2.44
N PRO A 159 13.69 7.94 -1.37
CA PRO A 159 13.32 7.26 -0.13
C PRO A 159 12.02 7.79 0.49
N GLU A 160 11.83 9.11 0.49
CA GLU A 160 10.65 9.80 1.03
C GLU A 160 9.39 9.39 0.25
N LEU A 161 9.50 9.34 -1.07
CA LEU A 161 8.41 8.89 -1.93
C LEU A 161 8.08 7.41 -1.70
N ARG A 162 9.08 6.58 -1.39
CA ARG A 162 8.85 5.18 -1.00
C ARG A 162 8.15 5.10 0.36
N ALA A 163 8.48 5.99 1.29
CA ALA A 163 7.80 6.07 2.58
C ALA A 163 6.31 6.31 2.40
N VAL A 164 5.92 7.31 1.62
CA VAL A 164 4.51 7.60 1.31
C VAL A 164 3.84 6.43 0.59
N ALA A 165 4.51 5.83 -0.39
CA ALA A 165 3.98 4.67 -1.12
C ALA A 165 3.85 3.42 -0.22
N GLY A 166 4.72 3.28 0.78
CA GLY A 166 4.71 2.19 1.75
C GLY A 166 3.76 2.39 2.92
N MET A 167 3.35 3.63 3.22
CA MET A 167 2.40 3.93 4.30
C MET A 167 1.09 3.14 4.21
N ASN A 168 0.78 2.65 3.04
CA ASN A 168 -0.56 2.18 2.76
C ASN A 168 -0.84 0.76 3.21
N LEU A 169 0.17 -0.10 3.32
CA LEU A 169 -0.10 -1.53 3.55
C LEU A 169 0.90 -2.23 4.46
N GLY A 170 1.86 -1.49 5.02
CA GLY A 170 2.89 -2.10 5.89
C GLY A 170 3.71 -3.21 5.20
N ALA A 171 3.65 -3.28 3.86
CA ALA A 171 4.22 -4.37 3.09
C ALA A 171 5.74 -4.27 2.87
N ASN A 172 6.41 -3.40 3.62
CA ASN A 172 7.83 -3.20 3.50
C ASN A 172 8.59 -4.49 3.84
N GLY A 173 9.46 -4.90 2.95
CA GLY A 173 10.19 -6.16 3.08
C GLY A 173 9.41 -7.42 2.67
N VAL A 174 8.10 -7.33 2.41
CA VAL A 174 7.30 -8.44 1.91
C VAL A 174 7.40 -8.52 0.39
N PRO A 175 7.71 -9.70 -0.20
CA PRO A 175 7.76 -9.86 -1.65
C PRO A 175 6.40 -9.60 -2.32
N GLY A 176 6.42 -8.99 -3.51
CA GLY A 176 5.23 -8.84 -4.35
C GLY A 176 4.45 -7.56 -4.11
N PHE A 177 3.19 -7.58 -4.54
CA PHE A 177 2.25 -6.46 -4.44
C PHE A 177 1.19 -6.79 -3.38
N PRO A 178 1.02 -5.95 -2.34
CA PRO A 178 0.12 -6.22 -1.24
C PRO A 178 -1.34 -6.13 -1.69
N MET A 179 -2.11 -7.15 -1.38
CA MET A 179 -3.54 -7.26 -1.72
C MET A 179 -4.44 -7.25 -0.48
N LYS A 180 -3.91 -7.63 0.68
CA LYS A 180 -4.62 -7.56 1.96
C LYS A 180 -3.60 -7.36 3.06
N SER A 181 -3.97 -6.54 4.05
CA SER A 181 -3.25 -6.48 5.32
C SER A 181 -4.23 -6.58 6.49
N VAL A 182 -3.77 -7.19 7.57
CA VAL A 182 -4.51 -7.29 8.83
C VAL A 182 -3.53 -6.90 9.95
N THR A 183 -3.85 -5.84 10.65
CA THR A 183 -3.07 -5.35 11.78
C THR A 183 -3.92 -5.42 13.04
N PHE A 184 -3.39 -6.06 14.07
CA PHE A 184 -3.98 -6.04 15.41
C PHE A 184 -3.23 -5.02 16.27
N ASP A 185 -3.97 -4.08 16.81
CA ASP A 185 -3.46 -3.12 17.79
C ASP A 185 -3.79 -3.62 19.20
N ALA A 186 -2.78 -4.11 19.90
CA ALA A 186 -2.93 -4.62 21.25
C ALA A 186 -3.31 -3.53 22.28
N THR A 187 -3.02 -2.26 21.98
CA THR A 187 -3.34 -1.14 22.89
C THR A 187 -4.82 -0.82 22.88
N THR A 188 -5.42 -0.83 21.71
CA THR A 188 -6.84 -0.52 21.51
C THR A 188 -7.73 -1.77 21.43
N GLY A 189 -7.14 -2.96 21.23
CA GLY A 189 -7.88 -4.19 20.96
C GLY A 189 -8.54 -4.23 19.59
N LEU A 190 -8.18 -3.33 18.70
CA LEU A 190 -8.78 -3.22 17.37
C LEU A 190 -8.01 -4.04 16.34
N THR A 191 -8.76 -4.60 15.40
CA THR A 191 -8.22 -5.23 14.19
C THR A 191 -8.58 -4.36 13.00
N ILE A 192 -7.57 -3.90 12.27
CA ILE A 192 -7.74 -3.12 11.04
C ILE A 192 -7.41 -4.02 9.85
N THR A 193 -8.34 -4.16 8.94
CA THR A 193 -8.17 -4.88 7.68
C THR A 193 -8.25 -3.93 6.50
N LEU A 194 -7.27 -4.02 5.61
CA LEU A 194 -7.28 -3.43 4.28
C LEU A 194 -7.36 -4.56 3.26
N LEU A 195 -8.36 -4.56 2.39
CA LEU A 195 -8.57 -5.58 1.37
C LEU A 195 -8.72 -4.96 -0.01
N ALA A 196 -7.88 -5.36 -0.96
CA ALA A 196 -8.01 -4.98 -2.36
C ALA A 196 -9.29 -5.57 -2.96
N THR A 197 -10.23 -4.71 -3.33
CA THR A 197 -11.54 -5.11 -3.88
C THR A 197 -11.65 -4.89 -5.38
N ASN A 198 -10.86 -3.95 -5.93
CA ASN A 198 -10.88 -3.63 -7.34
C ASN A 198 -9.46 -3.30 -7.84
N LEU A 199 -9.11 -3.80 -9.02
CA LEU A 199 -7.88 -3.47 -9.75
C LEU A 199 -8.25 -3.03 -11.17
N ASP A 200 -8.16 -1.74 -11.43
CA ASP A 200 -8.33 -1.19 -12.77
C ASP A 200 -6.96 -0.92 -13.40
N PHE A 201 -6.65 -1.60 -14.50
CA PHE A 201 -5.39 -1.47 -15.25
C PHE A 201 -5.42 -0.35 -16.30
N THR A 202 -6.42 0.50 -16.27
CA THR A 202 -6.48 1.68 -17.15
C THR A 202 -5.33 2.62 -16.82
N LYS A 203 -4.49 2.87 -17.82
CA LYS A 203 -3.30 3.72 -17.65
C LYS A 203 -3.70 5.17 -17.41
N LEU A 204 -3.21 5.73 -16.33
CA LEU A 204 -3.41 7.12 -15.97
C LEU A 204 -2.44 8.03 -16.71
N SER A 205 -2.94 9.21 -17.09
CA SER A 205 -2.11 10.28 -17.65
C SER A 205 -1.19 10.85 -16.57
N ASN A 206 0.03 11.25 -16.93
CA ASN A 206 0.91 11.95 -15.98
C ASN A 206 0.31 13.27 -15.46
N LYS A 207 -0.65 13.85 -16.16
CA LYS A 207 -1.37 15.07 -15.74
C LYS A 207 -2.24 14.85 -14.50
N GLU A 208 -2.65 13.60 -14.24
CA GLU A 208 -3.43 13.24 -13.05
C GLU A 208 -2.64 13.45 -11.74
N PHE A 209 -1.32 13.56 -11.85
CA PHE A 209 -0.39 13.76 -10.74
C PHE A 209 0.20 15.17 -10.70
N ASP A 210 -0.26 16.06 -11.57
CA ASP A 210 0.02 17.49 -11.48
C ASP A 210 -1.01 18.14 -10.55
N LEU A 211 -0.60 19.23 -9.87
CA LEU A 211 -1.55 20.04 -9.10
C LEU A 211 -2.62 20.65 -10.03
N PRO A 212 -3.88 20.63 -9.61
CA PRO A 212 -4.94 21.30 -10.35
C PRO A 212 -4.67 22.80 -10.46
N LYS A 213 -5.11 23.40 -11.56
CA LYS A 213 -4.97 24.86 -11.75
C LYS A 213 -5.82 25.61 -10.74
N GLY A 214 -5.30 26.71 -10.22
CA GLY A 214 -6.03 27.60 -9.30
C GLY A 214 -5.89 27.23 -7.83
N TYR A 215 -5.11 26.21 -7.50
CA TYR A 215 -4.79 25.88 -6.11
C TYR A 215 -3.66 26.78 -5.61
N ALA A 216 -3.80 27.30 -4.39
CA ALA A 216 -2.70 27.89 -3.65
C ALA A 216 -1.69 26.78 -3.28
N VAL A 217 -0.40 27.13 -3.28
CA VAL A 217 0.64 26.22 -2.80
C VAL A 217 1.26 26.83 -1.56
N GLU A 218 1.17 26.10 -0.46
CA GLU A 218 1.68 26.50 0.84
C GLU A 218 2.64 25.44 1.36
N GLU A 219 3.53 25.79 2.27
CA GLU A 219 4.35 24.82 3.01
C GLU A 219 3.47 24.11 4.03
N PHE A 220 3.65 22.79 4.16
CA PHE A 220 2.94 22.02 5.17
C PHE A 220 3.44 22.46 6.56
N GLN A 221 2.52 22.77 7.46
CA GLN A 221 2.85 23.08 8.85
C GLN A 221 2.11 22.08 9.74
N MET A 222 2.85 21.23 10.43
CA MET A 222 2.25 20.49 11.53
C MET A 222 1.85 21.51 12.61
N THR A 223 0.55 21.67 12.82
CA THR A 223 0.07 22.35 14.02
C THR A 223 0.44 21.50 15.22
N THR A 224 1.54 21.81 15.87
CA THR A 224 1.80 21.34 17.24
C THR A 224 0.89 22.20 18.12
N ASP A 225 -0.34 21.73 18.37
CA ASP A 225 -1.13 22.26 19.46
C ASP A 225 -0.40 21.90 20.76
N GLU A 226 0.18 22.91 21.43
CA GLU A 226 0.77 22.83 22.76
C GLU A 226 -0.28 22.52 23.84
#